data_71b47f6666c0208437700163a9db9a3f
#
_entry.id   71b47f6666c0208437700163a9db9a3f
#
_cell.length_a   1.000
_cell.length_b   1.000
_cell.length_c   1.000
_cell.angle_alpha   90.00
_cell.angle_beta   90.00
_cell.angle_gamma   90.00
#
_symmetry.space_group_name_H-M   'P 1'
#
loop_
_entity.id
_entity.type
_entity.pdbx_description
1 polymer ?
#
loop_
_entity_poly.entity_id
_entity_poly.type
_entity_poly.pdbx_seq_one_letter_code
_entity_poly.pdbx_strand_id
1 'polypeptide(L)'
;MISALSDCIIVDLTTQLPGPYCSMLLADMGARIIKIEPVDGDPLRTFPPLFASVNRGKQSIAINLKKEAGREVLTRLFKQAHVVLEGFRPGVAERLGAGYDAACAANSAMVYCSISGFGQEGPYRTRAGHDINYLSIGGMLGQVTPPVAPPVLISDLSSGLYAALAVVAALTHRLKTGEGQYIDLSMTDCVLSWMAPEIARADAEGKASNNPLLSGLPHYDVFKTADGLFISLGIVYETHFWQSFCDVTGLTEWRDWSTEKRMAHTEKIKTRLKTIFSTATRDEWNHRLQAADIPCGPVNALDELADDRYIEHRDPFFDLTASDGFKSRQVRSPYRSSQATEHFPEPPPVLGEHTHSILIEAGYSVAEVGQMVEQRVVGRRGSSGEERAQEQKNH
;
A
#
# COMPACT_ATOMS: atom_id res chain seq x y z
N MET A 1 -11.06 15.17 3.23
CA MET A 1 -11.24 13.70 3.27
C MET A 1 -12.73 13.37 3.22
N ILE A 2 -13.11 12.18 2.78
CA ILE A 2 -14.51 11.71 2.83
C ILE A 2 -14.76 11.17 4.24
N SER A 3 -15.86 11.61 4.90
CA SER A 3 -16.21 11.13 6.24
C SER A 3 -17.16 9.93 6.21
N ALA A 4 -17.05 9.06 5.21
CA ALA A 4 -17.97 7.94 5.02
C ALA A 4 -17.91 6.89 6.15
N LEU A 5 -16.81 6.85 6.90
CA LEU A 5 -16.59 5.91 7.99
C LEU A 5 -16.46 6.60 9.35
N SER A 6 -17.00 7.82 9.52
CA SER A 6 -16.84 8.63 10.75
C SER A 6 -17.33 7.91 12.02
N ASP A 7 -18.34 7.04 11.90
CA ASP A 7 -18.90 6.28 13.03
C ASP A 7 -18.25 4.89 13.18
N CYS A 8 -17.22 4.60 12.38
CA CYS A 8 -16.58 3.29 12.36
C CYS A 8 -15.32 3.27 13.26
N ILE A 9 -15.29 2.35 14.22
CA ILE A 9 -14.11 2.07 15.06
C ILE A 9 -13.45 0.79 14.55
N ILE A 10 -12.16 0.86 14.26
CA ILE A 10 -11.35 -0.25 13.75
C ILE A 10 -10.23 -0.55 14.72
N VAL A 11 -10.15 -1.79 15.18
CA VAL A 11 -9.01 -2.31 15.93
C VAL A 11 -8.00 -2.88 14.94
N ASP A 12 -6.82 -2.27 14.88
CA ASP A 12 -5.73 -2.62 13.97
C ASP A 12 -4.61 -3.33 14.72
N LEU A 13 -4.54 -4.66 14.59
CA LEU A 13 -3.50 -5.54 15.16
C LEU A 13 -2.36 -5.80 14.16
N THR A 14 -2.38 -5.12 13.02
CA THR A 14 -1.42 -5.36 11.94
C THR A 14 -0.09 -4.65 12.20
N THR A 15 0.96 -5.17 11.59
CA THR A 15 2.32 -4.60 11.60
C THR A 15 2.88 -4.57 10.17
N GLN A 16 4.06 -4.01 10.01
CA GLN A 16 4.75 -3.88 8.72
C GLN A 16 3.98 -2.95 7.76
N LEU A 17 3.74 -3.36 6.50
CA LEU A 17 3.21 -2.48 5.47
C LEU A 17 1.76 -2.78 5.07
N PRO A 18 1.33 -4.01 4.71
CA PRO A 18 0.04 -4.22 4.06
C PRO A 18 -1.16 -3.84 4.93
N GLY A 19 -1.19 -4.31 6.17
CA GLY A 19 -2.27 -4.00 7.11
C GLY A 19 -2.28 -2.53 7.54
N PRO A 20 -1.14 -1.93 7.96
CA PRO A 20 -1.08 -0.50 8.25
C PRO A 20 -1.46 0.39 7.05
N TYR A 21 -1.15 0.01 5.82
CA TYR A 21 -1.63 0.72 4.64
C TYR A 21 -3.15 0.62 4.48
N CYS A 22 -3.73 -0.58 4.69
CA CYS A 22 -5.18 -0.76 4.71
C CYS A 22 -5.86 0.17 5.73
N SER A 23 -5.43 0.12 6.99
CA SER A 23 -6.05 0.92 8.06
C SER A 23 -5.83 2.42 7.88
N MET A 24 -4.72 2.86 7.27
CA MET A 24 -4.51 4.25 6.88
C MET A 24 -5.52 4.70 5.81
N LEU A 25 -5.78 3.88 4.79
CA LEU A 25 -6.80 4.19 3.78
C LEU A 25 -8.19 4.34 4.42
N LEU A 26 -8.52 3.49 5.39
CA LEU A 26 -9.79 3.58 6.13
C LEU A 26 -9.83 4.81 7.06
N ALA A 27 -8.69 5.21 7.66
CA ALA A 27 -8.57 6.46 8.39
C ALA A 27 -8.81 7.69 7.50
N ASP A 28 -8.25 7.69 6.28
CA ASP A 28 -8.49 8.73 5.28
C ASP A 28 -9.97 8.81 4.83
N MET A 29 -10.74 7.74 5.05
CA MET A 29 -12.21 7.70 4.87
C MET A 29 -12.99 8.09 6.13
N GLY A 30 -12.31 8.49 7.21
CA GLY A 30 -12.90 8.99 8.44
C GLY A 30 -13.01 7.98 9.57
N ALA A 31 -12.61 6.71 9.40
CA ALA A 31 -12.65 5.71 10.46
C ALA A 31 -11.69 6.07 11.61
N ARG A 32 -12.13 5.81 12.84
CA ARG A 32 -11.27 5.86 14.02
C ARG A 32 -10.45 4.57 14.10
N ILE A 33 -9.15 4.67 13.95
CA ILE A 33 -8.23 3.52 14.00
C ILE A 33 -7.55 3.44 15.37
N ILE A 34 -7.74 2.32 16.08
CA ILE A 34 -7.01 2.00 17.31
C ILE A 34 -5.96 0.95 16.96
N LYS A 35 -4.72 1.39 16.76
CA LYS A 35 -3.58 0.51 16.48
C LYS A 35 -3.09 -0.12 17.77
N ILE A 36 -3.21 -1.44 17.86
CA ILE A 36 -2.70 -2.25 18.97
C ILE A 36 -1.27 -2.64 18.65
N GLU A 37 -0.33 -2.19 19.43
CA GLU A 37 1.08 -2.51 19.28
C GLU A 37 1.59 -3.38 20.43
N PRO A 38 2.58 -4.26 20.20
CA PRO A 38 3.37 -4.82 21.28
C PRO A 38 3.97 -3.70 22.14
N VAL A 39 4.29 -3.97 23.38
CA VAL A 39 4.89 -2.96 24.28
C VAL A 39 6.24 -2.42 23.77
N ASP A 40 6.89 -3.14 22.86
CA ASP A 40 8.12 -2.73 22.19
C ASP A 40 7.87 -2.04 20.84
N GLY A 41 6.62 -1.94 20.42
CA GLY A 41 6.19 -1.28 19.20
C GLY A 41 6.13 -2.18 17.97
N ASP A 42 5.58 -1.62 16.89
CA ASP A 42 5.61 -2.20 15.55
C ASP A 42 7.07 -2.25 15.06
N PRO A 43 7.57 -3.39 14.54
CA PRO A 43 8.92 -3.46 13.95
C PRO A 43 9.22 -2.37 12.92
N LEU A 44 8.21 -1.86 12.21
CA LEU A 44 8.37 -0.79 11.23
C LEU A 44 8.82 0.54 11.85
N ARG A 45 8.67 0.72 13.17
CA ARG A 45 9.19 1.92 13.88
C ARG A 45 10.71 2.06 13.82
N THR A 46 11.43 0.97 13.51
CA THR A 46 12.88 1.02 13.25
C THR A 46 13.22 1.77 11.96
N PHE A 47 12.21 2.00 11.10
CA PHE A 47 12.31 2.81 9.89
C PHE A 47 11.27 3.95 9.93
N PRO A 48 11.52 5.03 10.69
CA PRO A 48 10.52 6.05 10.99
C PRO A 48 9.83 6.67 9.76
N PRO A 49 10.53 6.96 8.63
CA PRO A 49 9.87 7.48 7.44
C PRO A 49 8.85 6.50 6.85
N LEU A 50 9.16 5.20 6.85
CA LEU A 50 8.26 4.18 6.33
C LEU A 50 7.08 3.95 7.27
N PHE A 51 7.30 3.91 8.59
CA PHE A 51 6.23 3.86 9.57
C PHE A 51 5.27 5.05 9.40
N ALA A 52 5.81 6.25 9.29
CA ALA A 52 5.02 7.47 9.15
C ALA A 52 4.17 7.47 7.88
N SER A 53 4.67 6.92 6.78
CA SER A 53 3.98 6.91 5.49
C SER A 53 2.68 6.11 5.47
N VAL A 54 2.45 5.20 6.45
CA VAL A 54 1.27 4.30 6.50
C VAL A 54 0.54 4.30 7.84
N ASN A 55 0.85 5.23 8.75
CA ASN A 55 0.25 5.25 10.08
C ASN A 55 -0.36 6.60 10.50
N ARG A 56 -0.54 7.56 9.57
CA ARG A 56 -1.29 8.79 9.85
C ARG A 56 -2.75 8.49 10.21
N GLY A 57 -3.36 9.36 10.99
CA GLY A 57 -4.76 9.27 11.35
C GLY A 57 -5.10 8.14 12.33
N LYS A 58 -4.08 7.55 12.99
CA LYS A 58 -4.28 6.44 13.92
C LYS A 58 -4.01 6.86 15.37
N GLN A 59 -4.65 6.15 16.29
CA GLN A 59 -4.36 6.19 17.72
C GLN A 59 -3.54 4.95 18.10
N SER A 60 -2.45 5.11 18.84
CA SER A 60 -1.59 3.99 19.29
C SER A 60 -1.85 3.65 20.73
N ILE A 61 -2.06 2.37 21.02
CA ILE A 61 -2.05 1.77 22.34
C ILE A 61 -1.07 0.58 22.37
N ALA A 62 -0.17 0.55 23.35
CA ALA A 62 0.79 -0.53 23.51
C ALA A 62 0.28 -1.54 24.52
N ILE A 63 0.02 -2.81 24.09
CA ILE A 63 -0.59 -3.86 24.93
C ILE A 63 0.22 -5.15 24.85
N ASN A 64 0.46 -5.78 25.99
CA ASN A 64 1.02 -7.13 26.07
C ASN A 64 -0.08 -8.19 26.02
N LEU A 65 -0.42 -8.66 24.82
CA LEU A 65 -1.44 -9.71 24.61
C LEU A 65 -1.02 -11.10 25.14
N LYS A 66 0.25 -11.29 25.53
CA LYS A 66 0.66 -12.53 26.20
C LYS A 66 0.14 -12.61 27.64
N LYS A 67 -0.24 -11.48 28.24
CA LYS A 67 -0.85 -11.40 29.58
C LYS A 67 -2.37 -11.44 29.49
N GLU A 68 -3.02 -12.10 30.45
CA GLU A 68 -4.48 -12.18 30.53
C GLU A 68 -5.13 -10.80 30.62
N ALA A 69 -4.64 -9.93 31.50
CA ALA A 69 -5.12 -8.56 31.61
C ALA A 69 -5.00 -7.76 30.29
N GLY A 70 -3.99 -8.05 29.46
CA GLY A 70 -3.88 -7.46 28.11
C GLY A 70 -4.97 -7.96 27.16
N ARG A 71 -5.33 -9.24 27.25
CA ARG A 71 -6.44 -9.82 26.48
C ARG A 71 -7.81 -9.29 26.95
N GLU A 72 -7.97 -9.01 28.26
CA GLU A 72 -9.17 -8.35 28.77
C GLU A 72 -9.35 -6.94 28.19
N VAL A 73 -8.24 -6.17 28.12
CA VAL A 73 -8.26 -4.85 27.44
C VAL A 73 -8.74 -5.01 26.00
N LEU A 74 -8.15 -5.94 25.25
CA LEU A 74 -8.55 -6.19 23.86
C LEU A 74 -10.02 -6.58 23.72
N THR A 75 -10.54 -7.42 24.62
CA THR A 75 -11.96 -7.82 24.64
C THR A 75 -12.88 -6.63 24.87
N ARG A 76 -12.50 -5.66 25.73
CA ARG A 76 -13.28 -4.43 25.91
C ARG A 76 -13.26 -3.55 24.66
N LEU A 77 -12.13 -3.49 23.95
CA LEU A 77 -12.05 -2.76 22.69
C LEU A 77 -12.89 -3.43 21.60
N PHE A 78 -12.92 -4.75 21.53
CA PHE A 78 -13.76 -5.48 20.57
C PHE A 78 -15.25 -5.20 20.75
N LYS A 79 -15.76 -4.97 21.98
CA LYS A 79 -17.16 -4.62 22.22
C LYS A 79 -17.59 -3.33 21.54
N GLN A 80 -16.65 -2.41 21.32
CA GLN A 80 -16.90 -1.11 20.69
C GLN A 80 -16.50 -1.09 19.21
N ALA A 81 -15.69 -2.05 18.77
CA ALA A 81 -15.15 -2.10 17.42
C ALA A 81 -16.20 -2.58 16.40
N HIS A 82 -16.10 -2.04 15.19
CA HIS A 82 -16.87 -2.46 14.04
C HIS A 82 -16.05 -3.41 13.15
N VAL A 83 -14.74 -3.22 13.12
CA VAL A 83 -13.78 -3.97 12.32
C VAL A 83 -12.59 -4.37 13.17
N VAL A 84 -12.07 -5.56 12.94
CA VAL A 84 -10.74 -6.00 13.37
C VAL A 84 -9.89 -6.30 12.16
N LEU A 85 -8.69 -5.77 12.12
CA LEU A 85 -7.66 -6.10 11.14
C LEU A 85 -6.52 -6.82 11.84
N GLU A 86 -6.09 -7.97 11.33
CA GLU A 86 -4.90 -8.64 11.81
C GLU A 86 -4.01 -9.09 10.64
N GLY A 87 -2.71 -9.24 10.88
CA GLY A 87 -1.72 -9.67 9.90
C GLY A 87 -0.76 -10.72 10.44
N PHE A 88 -1.19 -11.51 11.40
CA PHE A 88 -0.39 -12.58 11.98
C PHE A 88 -0.31 -13.80 11.06
N ARG A 89 0.66 -14.66 11.31
CA ARG A 89 0.62 -15.99 10.73
C ARG A 89 -0.59 -16.77 11.25
N PRO A 90 -1.23 -17.60 10.42
CA PRO A 90 -2.41 -18.38 10.83
C PRO A 90 -2.22 -19.09 12.18
N GLY A 91 -3.20 -18.97 13.08
CA GLY A 91 -3.21 -19.55 14.41
C GLY A 91 -2.50 -18.69 15.48
N VAL A 92 -1.89 -17.55 15.13
CA VAL A 92 -1.26 -16.66 16.11
C VAL A 92 -2.30 -15.77 16.80
N ALA A 93 -3.25 -15.21 16.04
CA ALA A 93 -4.32 -14.38 16.57
C ALA A 93 -5.11 -15.14 17.65
N GLU A 94 -5.47 -16.39 17.38
CA GLU A 94 -6.20 -17.26 18.31
C GLU A 94 -5.43 -17.47 19.61
N ARG A 95 -4.11 -17.76 19.54
CA ARG A 95 -3.26 -17.93 20.73
C ARG A 95 -3.11 -16.67 21.58
N LEU A 96 -3.26 -15.51 20.94
CA LEU A 96 -3.22 -14.21 21.60
C LEU A 96 -4.58 -13.74 22.13
N GLY A 97 -5.65 -14.53 21.94
CA GLY A 97 -7.02 -14.13 22.27
C GLY A 97 -7.58 -13.01 21.38
N ALA A 98 -6.99 -12.85 20.20
CA ALA A 98 -7.33 -11.83 19.22
C ALA A 98 -8.03 -12.39 17.98
N GLY A 99 -8.29 -13.71 17.92
CA GLY A 99 -8.88 -14.38 16.76
C GLY A 99 -10.37 -14.06 16.56
N TYR A 100 -10.89 -14.52 15.42
CA TYR A 100 -12.27 -14.25 14.97
C TYR A 100 -13.33 -14.63 16.02
N ASP A 101 -13.21 -15.83 16.62
CA ASP A 101 -14.17 -16.31 17.61
C ASP A 101 -14.24 -15.40 18.85
N ALA A 102 -13.07 -14.94 19.32
CA ALA A 102 -13.01 -14.01 20.46
C ALA A 102 -13.61 -12.64 20.11
N ALA A 103 -13.37 -12.15 18.90
CA ALA A 103 -13.94 -10.91 18.41
C ALA A 103 -15.47 -11.01 18.26
N CYS A 104 -15.97 -12.11 17.68
CA CYS A 104 -17.41 -12.36 17.53
C CYS A 104 -18.13 -12.59 18.86
N ALA A 105 -17.47 -13.24 19.84
CA ALA A 105 -18.03 -13.39 21.18
C ALA A 105 -18.23 -12.03 21.88
N ALA A 106 -17.38 -11.05 21.59
CA ALA A 106 -17.51 -9.69 22.12
C ALA A 106 -18.52 -8.83 21.32
N ASN A 107 -18.60 -9.01 20.00
CA ASN A 107 -19.51 -8.32 19.09
C ASN A 107 -19.88 -9.23 17.92
N SER A 108 -21.09 -9.78 17.93
CA SER A 108 -21.56 -10.73 16.90
C SER A 108 -21.67 -10.13 15.49
N ALA A 109 -21.70 -8.81 15.37
CA ALA A 109 -21.70 -8.11 14.08
C ALA A 109 -20.29 -7.66 13.65
N MET A 110 -19.22 -8.30 14.15
CA MET A 110 -17.86 -7.96 13.84
C MET A 110 -17.50 -8.25 12.36
N VAL A 111 -16.92 -7.28 11.69
CA VAL A 111 -16.18 -7.51 10.44
C VAL A 111 -14.72 -7.82 10.82
N TYR A 112 -14.24 -8.97 10.45
CA TYR A 112 -12.90 -9.42 10.80
C TYR A 112 -12.10 -9.72 9.53
N CYS A 113 -10.96 -9.07 9.33
CA CYS A 113 -10.12 -9.25 8.16
C CYS A 113 -8.72 -9.75 8.56
N SER A 114 -8.39 -10.97 8.14
CA SER A 114 -7.07 -11.57 8.25
C SER A 114 -6.29 -11.33 6.95
N ILE A 115 -5.14 -10.67 7.03
CA ILE A 115 -4.25 -10.43 5.90
C ILE A 115 -3.04 -11.33 6.05
N SER A 116 -2.87 -12.30 5.16
CA SER A 116 -1.75 -13.24 5.23
C SER A 116 -1.13 -13.52 3.86
N GLY A 117 0.08 -14.05 3.83
CA GLY A 117 0.80 -14.28 2.57
C GLY A 117 0.10 -15.24 1.61
N PHE A 118 -0.55 -16.29 2.14
CA PHE A 118 -1.10 -17.39 1.36
C PHE A 118 -2.51 -17.81 1.80
N GLY A 119 -3.22 -16.97 2.55
CA GLY A 119 -4.53 -17.29 3.14
C GLY A 119 -4.41 -18.10 4.43
N GLN A 120 -5.57 -18.35 5.04
CA GLN A 120 -5.67 -19.02 6.34
C GLN A 120 -5.70 -20.54 6.22
N GLU A 121 -5.84 -21.08 5.00
CA GLU A 121 -5.90 -22.50 4.70
C GLU A 121 -4.87 -22.91 3.64
N GLY A 122 -4.83 -24.19 3.30
CA GLY A 122 -4.03 -24.72 2.23
C GLY A 122 -2.56 -25.02 2.59
N PRO A 123 -1.79 -25.54 1.60
CA PRO A 123 -0.46 -26.12 1.85
C PRO A 123 0.60 -25.07 2.23
N TYR A 124 0.39 -23.80 1.91
CA TYR A 124 1.34 -22.72 2.18
C TYR A 124 0.95 -21.84 3.37
N ARG A 125 -0.13 -22.12 4.08
CA ARG A 125 -0.67 -21.29 5.16
C ARG A 125 0.39 -20.87 6.20
N THR A 126 1.36 -21.71 6.50
CA THR A 126 2.41 -21.46 7.49
C THR A 126 3.75 -21.05 6.88
N ARG A 127 3.81 -20.98 5.53
CA ARG A 127 5.04 -20.65 4.83
C ARG A 127 5.42 -19.19 5.08
N ALA A 128 6.71 -18.96 5.38
CA ALA A 128 7.25 -17.62 5.46
C ALA A 128 7.37 -16.98 4.07
N GLY A 129 7.11 -15.69 3.99
CA GLY A 129 7.25 -14.90 2.77
C GLY A 129 7.25 -13.42 3.04
N HIS A 130 7.77 -12.67 2.09
CA HIS A 130 7.68 -11.23 1.95
C HIS A 130 7.18 -10.89 0.54
N ASP A 131 6.95 -9.63 0.26
CA ASP A 131 6.44 -9.10 -1.02
C ASP A 131 6.95 -9.87 -2.24
N ILE A 132 8.27 -9.93 -2.42
CA ILE A 132 8.92 -10.56 -3.58
C ILE A 132 8.55 -12.05 -3.74
N ASN A 133 8.29 -12.76 -2.63
CA ASN A 133 7.91 -14.18 -2.68
C ASN A 133 6.48 -14.36 -3.19
N TYR A 134 5.57 -13.46 -2.81
CA TYR A 134 4.18 -13.46 -3.29
C TYR A 134 4.12 -13.08 -4.77
N LEU A 135 4.92 -12.09 -5.21
CA LEU A 135 5.07 -11.72 -6.61
C LEU A 135 5.63 -12.88 -7.46
N SER A 136 6.60 -13.63 -6.91
CA SER A 136 7.19 -14.80 -7.59
C SER A 136 6.16 -15.91 -7.80
N ILE A 137 5.45 -16.28 -6.72
CA ILE A 137 4.47 -17.37 -6.76
C ILE A 137 3.22 -16.96 -7.55
N GLY A 138 2.79 -15.69 -7.46
CA GLY A 138 1.69 -15.13 -8.24
C GLY A 138 2.01 -14.91 -9.72
N GLY A 139 3.23 -15.26 -10.19
CA GLY A 139 3.61 -15.25 -11.60
C GLY A 139 4.07 -13.89 -12.16
N MET A 140 4.00 -12.81 -11.36
CA MET A 140 4.32 -11.46 -11.84
C MET A 140 5.79 -11.32 -12.24
N LEU A 141 6.73 -11.85 -11.44
CA LEU A 141 8.16 -11.75 -11.76
C LEU A 141 8.57 -12.57 -12.99
N GLY A 142 7.77 -13.58 -13.36
CA GLY A 142 7.99 -14.38 -14.56
C GLY A 142 7.67 -13.65 -15.88
N GLN A 143 7.08 -12.45 -15.82
CA GLN A 143 6.71 -11.70 -17.04
C GLN A 143 7.89 -10.96 -17.68
N VAL A 144 9.01 -10.83 -17.02
CA VAL A 144 10.23 -10.21 -17.53
C VAL A 144 11.42 -11.15 -17.45
N THR A 145 12.33 -11.05 -18.42
CA THR A 145 13.52 -11.92 -18.49
C THR A 145 14.78 -11.05 -18.65
N PRO A 146 15.74 -11.13 -17.74
CA PRO A 146 15.70 -11.89 -16.48
C PRO A 146 14.67 -11.27 -15.48
N PRO A 147 14.12 -12.05 -14.53
CA PRO A 147 13.24 -11.52 -13.48
C PRO A 147 13.93 -10.42 -12.67
N VAL A 148 13.22 -9.33 -12.42
CA VAL A 148 13.71 -8.16 -11.67
C VAL A 148 12.71 -7.82 -10.56
N ALA A 149 13.23 -7.52 -9.35
CA ALA A 149 12.41 -7.03 -8.26
C ALA A 149 11.91 -5.62 -8.59
N PRO A 150 10.59 -5.35 -8.46
CA PRO A 150 10.07 -4.00 -8.65
C PRO A 150 10.57 -3.05 -7.56
N PRO A 151 10.65 -1.75 -7.85
CA PRO A 151 11.12 -0.75 -6.88
C PRO A 151 10.12 -0.42 -5.78
N VAL A 152 8.90 -0.96 -5.84
CA VAL A 152 7.83 -0.83 -4.85
C VAL A 152 7.32 -2.19 -4.41
N LEU A 153 6.83 -2.28 -3.17
CA LEU A 153 6.28 -3.49 -2.57
C LEU A 153 4.84 -3.71 -3.07
N ILE A 154 4.72 -4.24 -4.28
CA ILE A 154 3.45 -4.34 -5.02
C ILE A 154 2.45 -5.26 -4.32
N SER A 155 2.89 -6.41 -3.83
CA SER A 155 2.03 -7.35 -3.12
C SER A 155 1.50 -6.77 -1.82
N ASP A 156 2.36 -6.09 -1.06
CA ASP A 156 1.98 -5.44 0.20
C ASP A 156 0.95 -4.34 -0.04
N LEU A 157 1.20 -3.44 -0.99
CA LEU A 157 0.30 -2.32 -1.27
C LEU A 157 -1.02 -2.78 -1.90
N SER A 158 -0.97 -3.73 -2.84
CA SER A 158 -2.19 -4.29 -3.44
C SER A 158 -3.07 -4.99 -2.40
N SER A 159 -2.46 -5.76 -1.51
CA SER A 159 -3.18 -6.45 -0.43
C SER A 159 -3.83 -5.47 0.54
N GLY A 160 -3.12 -4.41 0.94
CA GLY A 160 -3.70 -3.36 1.77
C GLY A 160 -4.89 -2.66 1.10
N LEU A 161 -4.80 -2.40 -0.21
CA LEU A 161 -5.90 -1.82 -0.98
C LEU A 161 -7.09 -2.78 -1.09
N TYR A 162 -6.87 -4.06 -1.42
CA TYR A 162 -7.94 -5.06 -1.47
C TYR A 162 -8.57 -5.30 -0.10
N ALA A 163 -7.78 -5.29 0.99
CA ALA A 163 -8.30 -5.38 2.34
C ALA A 163 -9.23 -4.20 2.68
N ALA A 164 -8.82 -2.98 2.34
CA ALA A 164 -9.66 -1.80 2.54
C ALA A 164 -10.96 -1.89 1.73
N LEU A 165 -10.90 -2.31 0.46
CA LEU A 165 -12.07 -2.54 -0.38
C LEU A 165 -13.01 -3.58 0.20
N ALA A 166 -12.48 -4.74 0.62
CA ALA A 166 -13.25 -5.82 1.22
C ALA A 166 -13.92 -5.41 2.54
N VAL A 167 -13.21 -4.65 3.38
CA VAL A 167 -13.75 -4.09 4.63
C VAL A 167 -14.90 -3.12 4.35
N VAL A 168 -14.75 -2.21 3.39
CA VAL A 168 -15.83 -1.27 3.00
C VAL A 168 -17.06 -2.03 2.47
N ALA A 169 -16.85 -3.06 1.65
CA ALA A 169 -17.93 -3.93 1.17
C ALA A 169 -18.62 -4.67 2.32
N ALA A 170 -17.86 -5.21 3.27
CA ALA A 170 -18.38 -5.89 4.46
C ALA A 170 -19.16 -4.94 5.40
N LEU A 171 -18.66 -3.73 5.60
CA LEU A 171 -19.39 -2.69 6.35
C LEU A 171 -20.69 -2.29 5.65
N THR A 172 -20.69 -2.21 4.32
CA THR A 172 -21.89 -1.95 3.53
C THR A 172 -22.92 -3.08 3.69
N HIS A 173 -22.48 -4.34 3.71
CA HIS A 173 -23.35 -5.49 4.01
C HIS A 173 -23.90 -5.40 5.44
N ARG A 174 -23.02 -5.17 6.42
CA ARG A 174 -23.41 -5.00 7.82
C ARG A 174 -24.47 -3.90 8.04
N LEU A 175 -24.33 -2.77 7.38
CA LEU A 175 -25.32 -1.69 7.45
C LEU A 175 -26.70 -2.12 6.97
N LYS A 176 -26.79 -3.05 6.01
CA LYS A 176 -28.05 -3.55 5.44
C LYS A 176 -28.66 -4.70 6.23
N THR A 177 -27.85 -5.55 6.83
CA THR A 177 -28.26 -6.83 7.42
C THR A 177 -28.10 -6.89 8.94
N GLY A 178 -27.23 -6.07 9.50
CA GLY A 178 -26.78 -6.18 10.89
C GLY A 178 -25.74 -7.27 11.13
N GLU A 179 -25.30 -7.99 10.08
CA GLU A 179 -24.40 -9.15 10.19
C GLU A 179 -22.97 -8.75 9.88
N GLY A 180 -22.01 -9.20 10.71
CA GLY A 180 -20.58 -9.16 10.45
C GLY A 180 -20.15 -10.32 9.56
N GLN A 181 -18.86 -10.35 9.20
CA GLN A 181 -18.28 -11.46 8.43
C GLN A 181 -16.79 -11.60 8.63
N TYR A 182 -16.29 -12.80 8.34
CA TYR A 182 -14.86 -13.08 8.26
C TYR A 182 -14.34 -12.90 6.84
N ILE A 183 -13.20 -12.24 6.70
CA ILE A 183 -12.50 -12.01 5.43
C ILE A 183 -11.12 -12.65 5.54
N ASP A 184 -10.87 -13.71 4.78
CA ASP A 184 -9.54 -14.27 4.56
C ASP A 184 -8.93 -13.65 3.31
N LEU A 185 -7.87 -12.85 3.46
CA LEU A 185 -7.20 -12.18 2.38
C LEU A 185 -5.79 -12.73 2.20
N SER A 186 -5.56 -13.34 1.05
CA SER A 186 -4.26 -13.83 0.62
C SER A 186 -3.54 -12.78 -0.23
N MET A 187 -2.33 -12.39 0.20
CA MET A 187 -1.50 -11.44 -0.55
C MET A 187 -1.10 -12.00 -1.93
N THR A 188 -0.91 -13.31 -2.03
CA THR A 188 -0.63 -13.99 -3.31
C THR A 188 -1.83 -13.93 -4.25
N ASP A 189 -3.07 -14.09 -3.73
CA ASP A 189 -4.28 -14.01 -4.56
C ASP A 189 -4.53 -12.59 -5.06
N CYS A 190 -4.15 -11.57 -4.29
CA CYS A 190 -4.16 -10.19 -4.77
C CYS A 190 -3.24 -10.00 -5.99
N VAL A 191 -2.04 -10.58 -5.96
CA VAL A 191 -1.14 -10.59 -7.13
C VAL A 191 -1.77 -11.35 -8.30
N LEU A 192 -2.33 -12.54 -8.06
CA LEU A 192 -2.99 -13.33 -9.11
C LEU A 192 -4.15 -12.55 -9.77
N SER A 193 -4.92 -11.78 -8.98
CA SER A 193 -6.01 -10.97 -9.53
C SER A 193 -5.51 -9.90 -10.52
N TRP A 194 -4.33 -9.35 -10.30
CA TRP A 194 -3.69 -8.40 -11.23
C TRP A 194 -3.08 -9.09 -12.44
N MET A 195 -2.77 -10.39 -12.34
CA MET A 195 -2.28 -11.22 -13.43
C MET A 195 -3.41 -11.77 -14.33
N ALA A 196 -4.68 -11.52 -14.00
CA ALA A 196 -5.82 -12.06 -14.76
C ALA A 196 -5.75 -11.79 -16.29
N PRO A 197 -5.38 -10.59 -16.79
CA PRO A 197 -5.23 -10.35 -18.23
C PRO A 197 -4.14 -11.23 -18.87
N GLU A 198 -3.01 -11.42 -18.17
CA GLU A 198 -1.88 -12.21 -18.66
C GLU A 198 -2.19 -13.71 -18.66
N ILE A 199 -2.91 -14.17 -17.65
CA ILE A 199 -3.40 -15.56 -17.56
C ILE A 199 -4.37 -15.84 -18.72
N ALA A 200 -5.37 -14.95 -18.94
CA ALA A 200 -6.33 -15.11 -20.02
C ALA A 200 -5.65 -15.12 -21.40
N ARG A 201 -4.63 -14.30 -21.60
CA ARG A 201 -3.83 -14.28 -22.82
C ARG A 201 -3.04 -15.58 -23.01
N ALA A 202 -2.35 -16.05 -21.95
CA ALA A 202 -1.60 -17.31 -22.00
C ALA A 202 -2.48 -18.50 -22.33
N ASP A 203 -3.69 -18.56 -21.77
CA ASP A 203 -4.68 -19.60 -22.06
C ASP A 203 -5.16 -19.55 -23.52
N ALA A 204 -5.42 -18.36 -24.05
CA ALA A 204 -5.85 -18.18 -25.44
C ALA A 204 -4.75 -18.54 -26.46
N GLU A 205 -3.48 -18.27 -26.16
CA GLU A 205 -2.34 -18.58 -27.01
C GLU A 205 -1.82 -20.02 -26.83
N GLY A 206 -2.29 -20.75 -25.82
CA GLY A 206 -1.82 -22.11 -25.48
C GLY A 206 -0.39 -22.17 -24.96
N LYS A 207 0.18 -21.02 -24.58
CA LYS A 207 1.54 -20.90 -24.02
C LYS A 207 1.68 -19.60 -23.23
N ALA A 208 2.52 -19.61 -22.20
CA ALA A 208 2.98 -18.39 -21.59
C ALA A 208 3.89 -17.66 -22.60
N SER A 209 3.49 -16.49 -23.05
CA SER A 209 4.32 -15.60 -23.87
C SER A 209 4.48 -14.27 -23.13
N ASN A 210 5.60 -13.58 -23.35
CA ASN A 210 5.79 -12.27 -22.77
C ASN A 210 4.70 -11.31 -23.24
N ASN A 211 4.25 -10.43 -22.35
CA ASN A 211 3.29 -9.40 -22.71
C ASN A 211 3.83 -8.57 -23.89
N PRO A 212 3.10 -8.48 -25.03
CA PRO A 212 3.55 -7.71 -26.18
C PRO A 212 3.83 -6.24 -25.87
N LEU A 213 3.09 -5.64 -24.92
CA LEU A 213 3.33 -4.26 -24.48
C LEU A 213 4.69 -4.14 -23.78
N LEU A 214 5.14 -5.16 -23.05
CA LEU A 214 6.40 -5.12 -22.28
C LEU A 214 7.63 -5.53 -23.12
N SER A 215 7.44 -6.29 -24.18
CA SER A 215 8.56 -6.87 -24.91
C SER A 215 8.44 -6.84 -26.44
N GLY A 216 7.26 -6.53 -26.98
CA GLY A 216 6.96 -6.65 -28.41
C GLY A 216 6.86 -5.34 -29.17
N LEU A 217 6.36 -4.29 -28.55
CA LEU A 217 6.18 -3.00 -29.20
C LEU A 217 7.44 -2.13 -29.08
N PRO A 218 8.13 -1.81 -30.18
CA PRO A 218 9.38 -1.04 -30.12
C PRO A 218 9.18 0.42 -29.69
N HIS A 219 7.96 0.91 -29.73
CA HIS A 219 7.52 2.28 -29.40
C HIS A 219 6.68 2.35 -28.11
N TYR A 220 6.74 1.31 -27.30
CA TYR A 220 6.24 1.29 -25.92
C TYR A 220 7.41 0.92 -25.01
N ASP A 221 8.28 1.90 -24.75
CA ASP A 221 9.55 1.68 -24.05
C ASP A 221 10.11 2.99 -23.47
N VAL A 222 11.23 2.89 -22.78
CA VAL A 222 11.96 4.01 -22.18
C VAL A 222 13.25 4.24 -22.95
N PHE A 223 13.54 5.50 -23.29
CA PHE A 223 14.69 5.87 -24.11
C PHE A 223 15.58 6.88 -23.37
N LYS A 224 16.90 6.69 -23.47
CA LYS A 224 17.89 7.62 -22.94
C LYS A 224 18.06 8.81 -23.88
N THR A 225 18.06 10.01 -23.33
CA THR A 225 18.22 11.30 -24.03
C THR A 225 19.64 11.83 -24.00
N ALA A 226 19.92 12.91 -24.73
CA ALA A 226 21.27 13.48 -24.86
C ALA A 226 21.88 13.93 -23.52
N ASP A 227 21.07 14.39 -22.59
CA ASP A 227 21.45 14.82 -21.23
C ASP A 227 21.66 13.65 -20.25
N GLY A 228 21.49 12.40 -20.71
CA GLY A 228 21.64 11.20 -19.90
C GLY A 228 20.40 10.82 -19.10
N LEU A 229 19.33 11.62 -19.14
CA LEU A 229 18.02 11.35 -18.54
C LEU A 229 17.19 10.40 -19.43
N PHE A 230 15.94 10.15 -19.05
CA PHE A 230 15.09 9.20 -19.75
C PHE A 230 13.71 9.78 -20.05
N ILE A 231 13.15 9.38 -21.18
CA ILE A 231 11.77 9.66 -21.60
C ILE A 231 11.04 8.35 -21.90
N SER A 232 9.78 8.23 -21.49
CA SER A 232 8.90 7.13 -21.88
C SER A 232 8.13 7.48 -23.14
N LEU A 233 7.95 6.50 -24.02
CA LEU A 233 7.08 6.57 -25.19
C LEU A 233 5.99 5.51 -25.04
N GLY A 234 4.73 5.91 -25.17
CA GLY A 234 3.55 5.09 -24.84
C GLY A 234 2.64 4.80 -26.02
N ILE A 235 3.15 4.73 -27.24
CA ILE A 235 2.34 4.37 -28.42
C ILE A 235 2.05 2.88 -28.41
N VAL A 236 0.78 2.47 -28.55
CA VAL A 236 0.37 1.06 -28.57
C VAL A 236 -0.08 0.67 -29.98
N TYR A 237 -1.38 0.66 -30.25
CA TYR A 237 -1.95 0.23 -31.54
C TYR A 237 -2.41 1.40 -32.39
N GLU A 238 -2.46 2.60 -31.85
CA GLU A 238 -3.01 3.79 -32.47
C GLU A 238 -2.12 4.25 -33.64
N THR A 239 -2.65 4.10 -34.87
CA THR A 239 -1.90 4.42 -36.08
C THR A 239 -1.58 5.91 -36.19
N HIS A 240 -2.48 6.78 -35.73
CA HIS A 240 -2.27 8.23 -35.81
C HIS A 240 -1.13 8.72 -34.93
N PHE A 241 -0.96 8.16 -33.70
CA PHE A 241 0.18 8.49 -32.84
C PHE A 241 1.51 8.03 -33.45
N TRP A 242 1.54 6.83 -34.05
CA TRP A 242 2.73 6.38 -34.75
C TRP A 242 3.07 7.27 -35.98
N GLN A 243 2.08 7.68 -36.77
CA GLN A 243 2.27 8.58 -37.91
C GLN A 243 2.78 9.95 -37.44
N SER A 244 2.15 10.56 -36.44
CA SER A 244 2.61 11.82 -35.84
C SER A 244 4.05 11.70 -35.33
N PHE A 245 4.37 10.58 -34.67
CA PHE A 245 5.72 10.32 -34.20
C PHE A 245 6.74 10.24 -35.34
N CYS A 246 6.41 9.56 -36.43
CA CYS A 246 7.26 9.50 -37.61
C CYS A 246 7.44 10.88 -38.27
N ASP A 247 6.41 11.70 -38.30
CA ASP A 247 6.46 13.07 -38.86
C ASP A 247 7.40 13.95 -37.97
N VAL A 248 7.28 13.90 -36.66
CA VAL A 248 8.14 14.65 -35.71
C VAL A 248 9.60 14.20 -35.75
N THR A 249 9.84 12.90 -35.95
CA THR A 249 11.18 12.30 -35.88
C THR A 249 11.84 12.12 -37.25
N GLY A 250 11.14 12.43 -38.34
CA GLY A 250 11.63 12.26 -39.70
C GLY A 250 11.72 10.80 -40.18
N LEU A 251 10.98 9.89 -39.54
CA LEU A 251 10.93 8.45 -39.89
C LEU A 251 9.87 8.19 -40.99
N THR A 252 9.90 8.96 -42.05
CA THR A 252 8.86 8.95 -43.10
C THR A 252 8.70 7.58 -43.78
N GLU A 253 9.78 6.80 -43.91
CA GLU A 253 9.75 5.47 -44.49
C GLU A 253 9.01 4.41 -43.64
N TRP A 254 8.75 4.68 -42.36
CA TRP A 254 8.05 3.76 -41.46
C TRP A 254 6.63 4.25 -41.08
N ARG A 255 6.25 5.44 -41.61
CA ARG A 255 5.03 6.14 -41.24
C ARG A 255 3.78 5.27 -41.37
N ASP A 256 3.69 4.52 -42.48
CA ASP A 256 2.53 3.70 -42.80
C ASP A 256 2.72 2.20 -42.48
N TRP A 257 3.69 1.90 -41.60
CA TRP A 257 3.88 0.52 -41.15
C TRP A 257 2.77 0.11 -40.17
N SER A 258 2.14 -1.04 -40.44
CA SER A 258 1.19 -1.65 -39.48
C SER A 258 1.87 -2.04 -38.20
N THR A 259 1.08 -2.27 -37.15
CA THR A 259 1.59 -2.73 -35.83
C THR A 259 2.38 -4.03 -35.95
N GLU A 260 1.85 -4.99 -36.71
CA GLU A 260 2.51 -6.28 -36.98
C GLU A 260 3.88 -6.09 -37.64
N LYS A 261 3.95 -5.18 -38.64
CA LYS A 261 5.21 -4.87 -39.30
C LYS A 261 6.20 -4.19 -38.37
N ARG A 262 5.74 -3.30 -37.49
CA ARG A 262 6.57 -2.67 -36.46
C ARG A 262 7.12 -3.73 -35.47
N MET A 263 6.28 -4.66 -35.02
CA MET A 263 6.66 -5.75 -34.14
C MET A 263 7.67 -6.70 -34.82
N ALA A 264 7.47 -7.03 -36.10
CA ALA A 264 8.43 -7.86 -36.85
C ALA A 264 9.81 -7.23 -37.01
N HIS A 265 9.91 -5.91 -36.82
CA HIS A 265 11.17 -5.15 -36.94
C HIS A 265 11.60 -4.48 -35.64
N THR A 266 11.20 -5.03 -34.50
CA THR A 266 11.40 -4.45 -33.16
C THR A 266 12.82 -3.99 -32.90
N GLU A 267 13.84 -4.82 -33.13
CA GLU A 267 15.24 -4.47 -32.86
C GLU A 267 15.74 -3.34 -33.76
N LYS A 268 15.35 -3.33 -35.05
CA LYS A 268 15.70 -2.26 -35.99
C LYS A 268 15.11 -0.92 -35.53
N ILE A 269 13.83 -0.93 -35.14
CA ILE A 269 13.14 0.27 -34.67
C ILE A 269 13.73 0.75 -33.35
N LYS A 270 13.90 -0.12 -32.34
CA LYS A 270 14.52 0.22 -31.04
C LYS A 270 15.89 0.84 -31.21
N THR A 271 16.73 0.29 -32.08
CA THR A 271 18.07 0.84 -32.38
C THR A 271 17.97 2.24 -32.96
N ARG A 272 17.06 2.46 -33.90
CA ARG A 272 16.85 3.78 -34.52
C ARG A 272 16.31 4.80 -33.53
N LEU A 273 15.32 4.40 -32.69
CA LEU A 273 14.75 5.26 -31.66
C LEU A 273 15.80 5.68 -30.61
N LYS A 274 16.66 4.77 -30.18
CA LYS A 274 17.80 5.12 -29.29
C LYS A 274 18.67 6.21 -29.91
N THR A 275 18.99 6.11 -31.21
CA THR A 275 19.76 7.14 -31.90
C THR A 275 19.00 8.46 -31.99
N ILE A 276 17.71 8.44 -32.26
CA ILE A 276 16.88 9.65 -32.36
C ILE A 276 16.81 10.34 -31.00
N PHE A 277 16.44 9.62 -29.93
CA PHE A 277 16.30 10.23 -28.60
C PHE A 277 17.61 10.77 -28.06
N SER A 278 18.76 10.22 -28.45
CA SER A 278 20.08 10.75 -28.06
C SER A 278 20.46 12.09 -28.73
N THR A 279 19.65 12.64 -29.62
CA THR A 279 19.93 13.91 -30.35
C THR A 279 19.47 15.18 -29.64
N ALA A 280 18.64 15.07 -28.60
CA ALA A 280 18.14 16.22 -27.85
C ALA A 280 17.93 15.85 -26.38
N THR A 281 17.74 16.84 -25.52
CA THR A 281 17.48 16.66 -24.09
C THR A 281 16.10 16.06 -23.84
N ARG A 282 15.88 15.53 -22.62
CA ARG A 282 14.59 15.00 -22.17
C ARG A 282 13.47 16.04 -22.32
N ASP A 283 13.72 17.27 -21.91
CA ASP A 283 12.72 18.34 -21.94
C ASP A 283 12.40 18.78 -23.37
N GLU A 284 13.41 18.86 -24.27
CA GLU A 284 13.18 19.17 -25.68
C GLU A 284 12.34 18.09 -26.35
N TRP A 285 12.62 16.81 -26.10
CA TRP A 285 11.82 15.72 -26.64
C TRP A 285 10.41 15.72 -26.07
N ASN A 286 10.27 15.91 -24.76
CA ASN A 286 8.95 15.98 -24.12
C ASN A 286 8.10 17.09 -24.73
N HIS A 287 8.67 18.28 -24.92
CA HIS A 287 7.97 19.39 -25.56
C HIS A 287 7.56 19.09 -27.02
N ARG A 288 8.47 18.55 -27.84
CA ARG A 288 8.20 18.21 -29.25
C ARG A 288 7.09 17.17 -29.38
N LEU A 289 7.13 16.12 -28.57
CA LEU A 289 6.16 15.02 -28.63
C LEU A 289 4.79 15.45 -28.09
N GLN A 290 4.75 16.20 -26.99
CA GLN A 290 3.50 16.74 -26.46
C GLN A 290 2.83 17.72 -27.43
N ALA A 291 3.60 18.58 -28.11
CA ALA A 291 3.06 19.51 -29.11
C ALA A 291 2.39 18.79 -30.31
N ALA A 292 2.76 17.54 -30.56
CA ALA A 292 2.17 16.70 -31.60
C ALA A 292 1.15 15.67 -31.03
N ASP A 293 0.71 15.85 -29.78
CA ASP A 293 -0.24 14.98 -29.08
C ASP A 293 0.18 13.50 -29.05
N ILE A 294 1.47 13.25 -28.86
CA ILE A 294 2.03 11.89 -28.81
C ILE A 294 2.16 11.44 -27.35
N PRO A 295 1.68 10.23 -26.97
CA PRO A 295 1.81 9.71 -25.62
C PRO A 295 3.28 9.55 -25.21
N CYS A 296 3.74 10.44 -24.35
CA CYS A 296 5.11 10.44 -23.81
C CYS A 296 5.12 11.08 -22.42
N GLY A 297 6.21 10.88 -21.69
CA GLY A 297 6.44 11.55 -20.40
C GLY A 297 7.88 11.47 -19.96
N PRO A 298 8.37 12.48 -19.21
CA PRO A 298 9.68 12.40 -18.57
C PRO A 298 9.67 11.27 -17.55
N VAL A 299 10.78 10.54 -17.43
CA VAL A 299 11.00 9.62 -16.30
C VAL A 299 11.56 10.46 -15.15
N ASN A 300 10.68 10.87 -14.25
CA ASN A 300 11.04 11.73 -13.13
C ASN A 300 11.74 10.92 -12.02
N ALA A 301 12.79 11.48 -11.44
CA ALA A 301 13.33 11.05 -10.15
C ALA A 301 12.41 11.56 -9.01
N LEU A 302 12.54 10.98 -7.80
CA LEU A 302 11.65 11.35 -6.69
C LEU A 302 11.80 12.81 -6.24
N ASP A 303 12.97 13.40 -6.39
CA ASP A 303 13.28 14.80 -6.11
C ASP A 303 12.80 15.77 -7.19
N GLU A 304 12.53 15.27 -8.41
CA GLU A 304 11.94 16.07 -9.51
C GLU A 304 10.41 16.14 -9.46
N LEU A 305 9.75 15.31 -8.63
CA LEU A 305 8.28 15.21 -8.62
C LEU A 305 7.59 16.55 -8.32
N ALA A 306 8.17 17.38 -7.46
CA ALA A 306 7.58 18.64 -7.08
C ALA A 306 7.60 19.70 -8.21
N ASP A 307 8.49 19.52 -9.19
CA ASP A 307 8.67 20.46 -10.31
C ASP A 307 7.79 20.07 -11.53
N ASP A 308 7.12 18.91 -11.48
CA ASP A 308 6.21 18.47 -12.54
C ASP A 308 4.89 19.23 -12.47
N ARG A 309 4.48 19.87 -13.58
CA ARG A 309 3.26 20.71 -13.65
C ARG A 309 1.97 19.98 -13.27
N TYR A 310 1.86 18.69 -13.60
CA TYR A 310 0.70 17.88 -13.22
C TYR A 310 0.68 17.66 -11.71
N ILE A 311 1.85 17.33 -11.16
CA ILE A 311 2.02 17.09 -9.72
C ILE A 311 1.82 18.39 -8.94
N GLU A 312 2.39 19.50 -9.40
CA GLU A 312 2.15 20.83 -8.83
C GLU A 312 0.64 21.17 -8.80
N HIS A 313 -0.06 21.00 -9.93
CA HIS A 313 -1.50 21.28 -10.01
C HIS A 313 -2.32 20.34 -9.12
N ARG A 314 -1.94 19.08 -9.01
CA ARG A 314 -2.66 18.08 -8.18
C ARG A 314 -2.40 18.28 -6.68
N ASP A 315 -1.29 18.90 -6.33
CA ASP A 315 -0.86 19.15 -4.95
C ASP A 315 -1.01 17.90 -4.05
N PRO A 316 -0.34 16.78 -4.39
CA PRO A 316 -0.54 15.53 -3.66
C PRO A 316 0.21 15.49 -2.33
N PHE A 317 1.15 16.41 -2.10
CA PHE A 317 2.03 16.36 -0.94
C PHE A 317 1.53 17.28 0.18
N PHE A 318 1.75 16.85 1.42
CA PHE A 318 1.57 17.67 2.61
C PHE A 318 2.46 17.14 3.74
N ASP A 319 2.80 17.98 4.69
CA ASP A 319 3.69 17.66 5.79
C ASP A 319 2.89 17.47 7.08
N LEU A 320 3.25 16.46 7.87
CA LEU A 320 2.75 16.24 9.23
C LEU A 320 3.93 16.26 10.21
N THR A 321 3.67 16.74 11.41
CA THR A 321 4.65 16.72 12.51
C THR A 321 4.07 15.93 13.68
N ALA A 322 4.69 14.80 14.01
CA ALA A 322 4.31 13.96 15.13
C ALA A 322 4.60 14.66 16.47
N SER A 323 4.02 14.18 17.55
CA SER A 323 4.14 14.78 18.89
C SER A 323 5.53 14.74 19.48
N ASP A 324 6.44 13.89 18.96
CA ASP A 324 7.87 13.86 19.25
C ASP A 324 8.72 14.80 18.38
N GLY A 325 8.08 15.53 17.46
CA GLY A 325 8.74 16.46 16.54
C GLY A 325 9.18 15.85 15.23
N PHE A 326 8.97 14.56 14.99
CA PHE A 326 9.30 13.92 13.71
C PHE A 326 8.42 14.48 12.59
N LYS A 327 9.06 15.01 11.55
CA LYS A 327 8.39 15.55 10.37
C LYS A 327 8.37 14.51 9.25
N SER A 328 7.21 14.34 8.64
CA SER A 328 7.04 13.41 7.52
C SER A 328 6.22 14.04 6.40
N ARG A 329 6.74 13.92 5.16
CA ARG A 329 5.95 14.22 3.97
C ARG A 329 5.00 13.08 3.70
N GLN A 330 3.75 13.42 3.43
CA GLN A 330 2.66 12.51 3.16
C GLN A 330 2.15 12.68 1.74
N VAL A 331 1.47 11.65 1.23
CA VAL A 331 0.78 11.71 -0.07
C VAL A 331 -0.72 11.61 0.19
N ARG A 332 -1.49 12.53 -0.38
CA ARG A 332 -2.96 12.55 -0.29
C ARG A 332 -3.55 11.30 -0.95
N SER A 333 -4.78 10.95 -0.56
CA SER A 333 -5.57 9.97 -1.31
C SER A 333 -5.70 10.40 -2.79
N PRO A 334 -5.60 9.45 -3.74
CA PRO A 334 -5.51 9.77 -5.17
C PRO A 334 -6.81 10.31 -5.78
N TYR A 335 -7.92 10.21 -5.07
CA TYR A 335 -9.22 10.69 -5.53
C TYR A 335 -9.61 12.02 -4.84
N ARG A 336 -10.37 12.85 -5.57
CA ARG A 336 -11.02 14.05 -5.05
C ARG A 336 -12.52 13.84 -5.11
N SER A 337 -13.23 14.18 -4.04
CA SER A 337 -14.69 14.07 -3.97
C SER A 337 -15.30 15.45 -3.77
N SER A 338 -16.44 15.69 -4.39
CA SER A 338 -17.24 16.92 -4.18
C SER A 338 -17.77 17.06 -2.75
N GLN A 339 -17.78 15.98 -1.97
CA GLN A 339 -18.20 15.93 -0.57
C GLN A 339 -16.99 15.87 0.38
N ALA A 340 -15.78 15.94 -0.11
CA ALA A 340 -14.59 15.93 0.74
C ALA A 340 -14.49 17.25 1.52
N THR A 341 -14.30 17.14 2.83
CA THR A 341 -13.94 18.28 3.68
C THR A 341 -12.41 18.49 3.67
N GLU A 342 -11.98 19.76 3.78
CA GLU A 342 -10.58 20.08 4.03
C GLU A 342 -10.22 19.71 5.48
N HIS A 343 -9.94 18.44 5.69
CA HIS A 343 -9.44 17.95 6.97
C HIS A 343 -8.13 17.21 6.74
N PHE A 344 -7.10 17.60 7.44
CA PHE A 344 -5.83 16.89 7.46
C PHE A 344 -5.90 15.76 8.50
N PRO A 345 -5.37 14.58 8.20
CA PRO A 345 -5.29 13.51 9.19
C PRO A 345 -4.37 13.91 10.33
N GLU A 346 -4.61 13.33 11.51
CA GLU A 346 -3.66 13.44 12.61
C GLU A 346 -2.31 12.85 12.21
N PRO A 347 -1.21 13.37 12.77
CA PRO A 347 0.11 12.81 12.53
C PRO A 347 0.20 11.33 12.93
N PRO A 348 1.19 10.58 12.39
CA PRO A 348 1.50 9.24 12.86
C PRO A 348 1.77 9.24 14.37
N PRO A 349 1.14 8.35 15.16
CA PRO A 349 1.26 8.42 16.61
C PRO A 349 2.62 7.92 17.10
N VAL A 350 3.11 8.49 18.19
CA VAL A 350 4.20 7.91 18.99
C VAL A 350 3.70 6.62 19.65
N LEU A 351 4.60 5.68 19.94
CA LEU A 351 4.25 4.41 20.57
C LEU A 351 3.48 4.65 21.88
N GLY A 352 2.30 4.04 21.99
CA GLY A 352 1.47 4.11 23.18
C GLY A 352 0.95 5.52 23.52
N GLU A 353 0.98 6.44 22.57
CA GLU A 353 0.56 7.85 22.76
C GLU A 353 -0.84 7.97 23.37
N HIS A 354 -1.75 7.09 22.95
CA HIS A 354 -3.15 7.13 23.34
C HIS A 354 -3.52 6.04 24.37
N THR A 355 -2.53 5.33 24.93
CA THR A 355 -2.79 4.24 25.88
C THR A 355 -3.69 4.66 27.02
N HIS A 356 -3.41 5.79 27.66
CA HIS A 356 -4.19 6.26 28.81
C HIS A 356 -5.64 6.62 28.41
N SER A 357 -5.83 7.43 27.39
CA SER A 357 -7.16 7.89 26.95
C SER A 357 -8.05 6.74 26.50
N ILE A 358 -7.50 5.82 25.69
CA ILE A 358 -8.22 4.63 25.22
C ILE A 358 -8.65 3.72 26.36
N LEU A 359 -7.80 3.52 27.39
CA LEU A 359 -8.16 2.70 28.55
C LEU A 359 -9.25 3.35 29.41
N ILE A 360 -9.18 4.67 29.61
CA ILE A 360 -10.26 5.40 30.32
C ILE A 360 -11.58 5.27 29.56
N GLU A 361 -11.59 5.45 28.24
CA GLU A 361 -12.76 5.24 27.39
C GLU A 361 -13.28 3.79 27.45
N ALA A 362 -12.38 2.80 27.59
CA ALA A 362 -12.74 1.40 27.77
C ALA A 362 -13.26 1.07 29.19
N GLY A 363 -13.39 2.08 30.07
CA GLY A 363 -13.99 1.96 31.40
C GLY A 363 -13.03 1.55 32.51
N TYR A 364 -11.71 1.75 32.33
CA TYR A 364 -10.74 1.57 33.40
C TYR A 364 -10.56 2.88 34.17
N SER A 365 -10.39 2.79 35.47
CA SER A 365 -10.03 3.93 36.33
C SER A 365 -8.56 4.32 36.14
N VAL A 366 -8.21 5.54 36.50
CA VAL A 366 -6.80 6.02 36.47
C VAL A 366 -5.88 5.14 37.33
N ALA A 367 -6.38 4.64 38.47
CA ALA A 367 -5.63 3.74 39.34
C ALA A 367 -5.33 2.38 38.70
N GLU A 368 -6.32 1.79 38.01
CA GLU A 368 -6.14 0.53 37.26
C GLU A 368 -5.16 0.71 36.10
N VAL A 369 -5.25 1.82 35.35
CA VAL A 369 -4.29 2.13 34.28
C VAL A 369 -2.86 2.25 34.85
N GLY A 370 -2.68 2.91 35.99
CA GLY A 370 -1.38 2.99 36.68
C GLY A 370 -0.82 1.62 37.02
N GLN A 371 -1.64 0.73 37.59
CA GLN A 371 -1.24 -0.65 37.91
C GLN A 371 -0.88 -1.45 36.65
N MET A 372 -1.64 -1.31 35.58
CA MET A 372 -1.34 -1.98 34.30
C MET A 372 0.00 -1.56 33.70
N VAL A 373 0.37 -0.29 33.86
CA VAL A 373 1.68 0.22 33.45
C VAL A 373 2.79 -0.39 34.31
N GLU A 374 2.64 -0.37 35.65
CA GLU A 374 3.61 -0.96 36.58
C GLU A 374 3.81 -2.45 36.33
N GLN A 375 2.73 -3.17 36.06
CA GLN A 375 2.73 -4.59 35.75
C GLN A 375 3.15 -4.88 34.28
N ARG A 376 3.47 -3.89 33.48
CA ARG A 376 3.82 -4.04 32.06
C ARG A 376 2.74 -4.82 31.27
N VAL A 377 1.49 -4.61 31.59
CA VAL A 377 0.34 -5.04 30.79
C VAL A 377 0.19 -4.11 29.60
N VAL A 378 0.42 -2.81 29.83
CA VAL A 378 0.44 -1.77 28.78
C VAL A 378 1.74 -0.99 28.83
N GLY A 379 2.14 -0.43 27.69
CA GLY A 379 3.33 0.41 27.56
C GLY A 379 3.06 1.86 27.94
N ARG A 380 4.11 2.57 28.35
CA ARG A 380 4.11 4.04 28.49
C ARG A 380 4.28 4.71 27.13
N ARG A 381 3.84 5.97 27.02
CA ARG A 381 4.11 6.82 25.86
C ARG A 381 5.61 6.92 25.62
N GLY A 382 6.06 6.67 24.38
CA GLY A 382 7.43 6.88 23.93
C GLY A 382 8.49 5.91 24.46
N SER A 383 8.12 4.89 25.27
CA SER A 383 9.10 3.92 25.76
C SER A 383 9.51 2.92 24.66
N SER A 384 10.44 3.30 23.80
CA SER A 384 11.12 2.37 22.90
C SER A 384 12.07 1.44 23.67
N GLY A 385 12.31 0.22 23.13
CA GLY A 385 13.18 -0.76 23.78
C GLY A 385 14.63 -0.27 24.04
N GLU A 386 15.08 0.76 23.33
CA GLU A 386 16.41 1.35 23.50
C GLU A 386 16.55 2.18 24.79
N GLU A 387 15.53 2.96 25.18
CA GLU A 387 15.54 3.72 26.44
C GLU A 387 15.55 2.78 27.65
N ARG A 388 14.89 1.64 27.56
CA ARG A 388 14.89 0.60 28.62
C ARG A 388 16.22 -0.12 28.77
N ALA A 389 16.95 -0.32 27.67
CA ALA A 389 18.30 -0.89 27.72
C ALA A 389 19.28 0.08 28.39
N GLN A 390 19.04 1.38 28.29
CA GLN A 390 19.81 2.44 28.94
C GLN A 390 19.48 2.54 30.45
N GLU A 391 18.21 2.43 30.83
CA GLU A 391 17.78 2.42 32.25
C GLU A 391 18.25 1.16 32.99
N GLN A 392 18.28 0.00 32.34
CA GLN A 392 18.80 -1.26 32.94
C GLN A 392 20.34 -1.29 33.08
N LYS A 393 21.07 -0.46 32.32
CA LYS A 393 22.53 -0.33 32.47
C LYS A 393 22.92 0.66 33.58
N ASN A 394 21.97 1.47 34.04
CA ASN A 394 22.18 2.50 35.08
C ASN A 394 21.67 2.06 36.47
N HIS A 395 21.18 0.83 36.61
CA HIS A 395 20.84 0.15 37.84
C HIS A 395 21.67 -1.15 37.98
#